data_dcaf036dd411e47cc7dcf0ca38ae20ed
#
_entry.id   dcaf036dd411e47cc7dcf0ca38ae20ed
#
_cell.length_a   1.000
_cell.length_b   1.000
_cell.length_c   1.000
_cell.angle_alpha   90.00
_cell.angle_beta   90.00
_cell.angle_gamma   90.00
#
_symmetry.space_group_name_H-M   'P 1'
#
loop_
_entity.id
_entity.type
_entity.pdbx_description
1 polymer ?
#
loop_
_entity_poly.entity_id
_entity_poly.type
_entity_poly.pdbx_seq_one_letter_code
_entity_poly.pdbx_strand_id
1 'polypeptide(L)'
;IGYDAFSGCTGLTSVTIPNSVTTIGGSAFRDCTGLTSVTIPNSVTSIGESAFYGCTALTSVTIPNSVTSIGRFAFEGTPWYNNQPDGVVYIGKMAYKFKGEMASGTAINIKEGTVSICPSAFEGCTALTSVTIPNSVTTIGYDTFRGCTGLTSVTIPKSVTSIGGSAFSGCTGLKKIYSLNPVPPVIYWDTFVAYDVDLFVPKGCVPKYKEAKYWKDFRFIGEIEEEGGIDDVIGADSKIKYDGGTITISVPSEIAVYSIDGKLVATANGVSLDTESLTHGTYVVKAVDAHGNVQTLKFTK
;
A
#
# COMPACT_ATOMS: atom_id res chain seq x y z
N ILE A 1 13.86 -19.83 15.53
CA ILE A 1 14.30 -20.88 14.57
C ILE A 1 15.24 -20.18 13.59
N GLY A 2 16.44 -20.76 13.42
CA GLY A 2 17.51 -20.18 12.59
C GLY A 2 17.23 -20.28 11.08
N TYR A 3 18.11 -19.63 10.32
CA TYR A 3 18.13 -19.72 8.85
C TYR A 3 18.39 -21.17 8.42
N ASP A 4 17.65 -21.67 7.40
CA ASP A 4 17.74 -23.02 6.83
C ASP A 4 17.57 -24.19 7.83
N ALA A 5 17.11 -23.96 9.07
CA ALA A 5 17.16 -24.94 10.16
C ALA A 5 16.53 -26.32 9.82
N PHE A 6 15.49 -26.35 8.99
CA PHE A 6 14.78 -27.55 8.55
C PHE A 6 14.62 -27.57 7.02
N SER A 7 15.44 -26.81 6.29
CA SER A 7 15.35 -26.74 4.83
C SER A 7 15.53 -28.13 4.21
N GLY A 8 14.63 -28.52 3.29
CA GLY A 8 14.67 -29.81 2.62
C GLY A 8 14.28 -31.01 3.50
N CYS A 9 13.73 -30.80 4.68
CA CYS A 9 13.24 -31.90 5.53
C CYS A 9 11.94 -32.48 4.94
N THR A 10 12.03 -33.20 3.83
CA THR A 10 10.87 -33.71 3.07
C THR A 10 10.01 -34.71 3.85
N GLY A 11 10.58 -35.41 4.83
CA GLY A 11 9.86 -36.33 5.73
C GLY A 11 9.16 -35.65 6.91
N LEU A 12 9.32 -34.32 7.09
CA LEU A 12 8.68 -33.60 8.18
C LEU A 12 7.20 -33.37 7.85
N THR A 13 6.29 -34.08 8.52
CA THR A 13 4.83 -33.98 8.27
C THR A 13 4.14 -32.99 9.18
N SER A 14 4.69 -32.75 10.37
CA SER A 14 4.16 -31.78 11.35
C SER A 14 5.29 -31.14 12.16
N VAL A 15 5.05 -29.96 12.67
CA VAL A 15 5.99 -29.25 13.56
C VAL A 15 5.20 -28.52 14.65
N THR A 16 5.67 -28.64 15.89
CA THR A 16 5.20 -27.81 17.00
C THR A 16 6.23 -26.74 17.29
N ILE A 17 5.84 -25.47 17.07
CA ILE A 17 6.70 -24.32 17.36
C ILE A 17 6.42 -23.87 18.78
N PRO A 18 7.39 -23.94 19.72
CA PRO A 18 7.13 -23.57 21.11
C PRO A 18 7.03 -22.05 21.30
N ASN A 19 6.35 -21.65 22.40
CA ASN A 19 6.13 -20.23 22.72
C ASN A 19 7.42 -19.44 23.07
N SER A 20 8.58 -20.09 23.16
CA SER A 20 9.88 -19.43 23.29
C SER A 20 10.42 -18.91 21.94
N VAL A 21 9.83 -19.30 20.81
CA VAL A 21 10.25 -18.87 19.48
C VAL A 21 9.65 -17.50 19.18
N THR A 22 10.48 -16.52 18.92
CA THR A 22 10.08 -15.16 18.54
C THR A 22 10.27 -14.89 17.04
N THR A 23 11.09 -15.68 16.36
CA THR A 23 11.42 -15.50 14.95
C THR A 23 11.52 -16.84 14.24
N ILE A 24 10.96 -16.92 13.03
CA ILE A 24 11.19 -17.99 12.06
C ILE A 24 12.14 -17.42 11.01
N GLY A 25 13.35 -17.97 10.92
CA GLY A 25 14.41 -17.49 10.03
C GLY A 25 14.11 -17.73 8.55
N GLY A 26 14.91 -17.10 7.69
CA GLY A 26 14.81 -17.33 6.24
C GLY A 26 15.00 -18.80 5.89
N SER A 27 14.22 -19.31 4.93
CA SER A 27 14.26 -20.69 4.45
C SER A 27 14.12 -21.76 5.55
N ALA A 28 13.67 -21.41 6.75
CA ALA A 28 13.69 -22.30 7.92
C ALA A 28 13.00 -23.65 7.66
N PHE A 29 11.92 -23.66 6.88
CA PHE A 29 11.17 -24.86 6.48
C PHE A 29 11.04 -24.95 4.95
N ARG A 30 11.96 -24.31 4.22
CA ARG A 30 11.94 -24.37 2.75
C ARG A 30 11.99 -25.80 2.25
N ASP A 31 11.15 -26.12 1.24
CA ASP A 31 11.07 -27.42 0.61
C ASP A 31 10.77 -28.58 1.59
N CYS A 32 10.13 -28.31 2.74
CA CYS A 32 9.55 -29.34 3.61
C CYS A 32 8.27 -29.89 2.95
N THR A 33 8.43 -30.69 1.90
CA THR A 33 7.36 -31.15 1.02
C THR A 33 6.31 -32.03 1.71
N GLY A 34 6.65 -32.64 2.87
CA GLY A 34 5.74 -33.44 3.68
C GLY A 34 4.89 -32.63 4.69
N LEU A 35 5.25 -31.36 4.95
CA LEU A 35 4.59 -30.55 6.00
C LEU A 35 3.18 -30.15 5.56
N THR A 36 2.16 -30.63 6.28
CA THR A 36 0.76 -30.44 5.91
C THR A 36 0.09 -29.25 6.57
N SER A 37 0.51 -28.90 7.79
CA SER A 37 -0.01 -27.79 8.56
C SER A 37 1.03 -27.16 9.47
N VAL A 38 0.87 -25.88 9.77
CA VAL A 38 1.68 -25.16 10.76
C VAL A 38 0.81 -24.17 11.54
N THR A 39 0.97 -24.19 12.86
CA THR A 39 0.43 -23.19 13.76
C THR A 39 1.57 -22.35 14.31
N ILE A 40 1.58 -21.06 13.98
CA ILE A 40 2.58 -20.12 14.45
C ILE A 40 2.11 -19.54 15.78
N PRO A 41 2.90 -19.64 16.88
CA PRO A 41 2.50 -19.17 18.19
C PRO A 41 2.54 -17.64 18.30
N ASN A 42 1.78 -17.10 19.27
CA ASN A 42 1.69 -15.64 19.51
C ASN A 42 3.01 -14.98 19.92
N SER A 43 4.04 -15.74 20.23
CA SER A 43 5.40 -15.23 20.50
C SER A 43 6.16 -14.82 19.25
N VAL A 44 5.77 -15.33 18.07
CA VAL A 44 6.45 -15.02 16.81
C VAL A 44 6.04 -13.65 16.30
N THR A 45 7.02 -12.82 16.02
CA THR A 45 6.85 -11.47 15.48
C THR A 45 7.31 -11.34 14.04
N SER A 46 8.16 -12.27 13.56
CA SER A 46 8.68 -12.23 12.18
C SER A 46 8.82 -13.61 11.56
N ILE A 47 8.52 -13.68 10.26
CA ILE A 47 8.71 -14.85 9.39
C ILE A 47 9.67 -14.42 8.28
N GLY A 48 10.77 -15.14 8.11
CA GLY A 48 11.83 -14.82 7.17
C GLY A 48 11.47 -15.09 5.70
N GLU A 49 12.36 -14.64 4.82
CA GLU A 49 12.27 -14.89 3.38
C GLU A 49 12.24 -16.40 3.10
N SER A 50 11.34 -16.82 2.19
CA SER A 50 11.20 -18.22 1.77
C SER A 50 10.98 -19.23 2.91
N ALA A 51 10.54 -18.78 4.09
CA ALA A 51 10.49 -19.62 5.28
C ALA A 51 9.70 -20.93 5.10
N PHE A 52 8.64 -20.92 4.28
CA PHE A 52 7.83 -22.09 3.92
C PHE A 52 7.72 -22.27 2.40
N TYR A 53 8.68 -21.69 1.65
CA TYR A 53 8.69 -21.83 0.19
C TYR A 53 8.75 -23.30 -0.22
N GLY A 54 7.94 -23.72 -1.19
CA GLY A 54 7.97 -25.06 -1.73
C GLY A 54 7.46 -26.16 -0.79
N CYS A 55 6.79 -25.80 0.33
CA CYS A 55 6.09 -26.78 1.17
C CYS A 55 4.82 -27.26 0.45
N THR A 56 4.98 -28.18 -0.51
CA THR A 56 3.93 -28.58 -1.46
C THR A 56 2.75 -29.34 -0.85
N ALA A 57 2.86 -29.80 0.39
CA ALA A 57 1.73 -30.39 1.14
C ALA A 57 1.06 -29.41 2.10
N LEU A 58 1.57 -28.16 2.26
CA LEU A 58 1.09 -27.22 3.26
C LEU A 58 -0.25 -26.60 2.86
N THR A 59 -1.32 -27.15 3.39
CA THR A 59 -2.71 -26.71 3.10
C THR A 59 -3.30 -25.81 4.17
N SER A 60 -2.74 -25.80 5.39
CA SER A 60 -3.25 -25.03 6.53
C SER A 60 -2.13 -24.28 7.25
N VAL A 61 -2.30 -22.98 7.39
CA VAL A 61 -1.39 -22.10 8.14
C VAL A 61 -2.21 -21.19 9.04
N THR A 62 -1.91 -21.21 10.34
CA THR A 62 -2.45 -20.25 11.31
C THR A 62 -1.38 -19.24 11.66
N ILE A 63 -1.63 -17.96 11.33
CA ILE A 63 -0.69 -16.85 11.57
C ILE A 63 -1.34 -15.87 12.55
N PRO A 64 -0.72 -15.63 13.72
CA PRO A 64 -1.27 -14.74 14.74
C PRO A 64 -1.02 -13.26 14.39
N ASN A 65 -1.80 -12.37 15.03
CA ASN A 65 -1.66 -10.91 14.85
C ASN A 65 -0.35 -10.33 15.40
N SER A 66 0.41 -11.12 16.16
CA SER A 66 1.75 -10.74 16.64
C SER A 66 2.79 -10.68 15.51
N VAL A 67 2.57 -11.39 14.40
CA VAL A 67 3.45 -11.33 13.24
C VAL A 67 3.28 -9.98 12.56
N THR A 68 4.34 -9.18 12.56
CA THR A 68 4.38 -7.83 11.96
C THR A 68 5.32 -7.72 10.77
N SER A 69 6.07 -8.79 10.47
CA SER A 69 6.98 -8.86 9.32
C SER A 69 6.94 -10.24 8.69
N ILE A 70 6.76 -10.27 7.37
CA ILE A 70 6.84 -11.49 6.55
C ILE A 70 7.77 -11.19 5.38
N GLY A 71 8.76 -12.06 5.19
CA GLY A 71 9.74 -11.95 4.12
C GLY A 71 9.17 -12.35 2.76
N ARG A 72 9.91 -12.00 1.72
CA ARG A 72 9.63 -12.34 0.32
C ARG A 72 9.47 -13.86 0.17
N PHE A 73 8.51 -14.28 -0.63
CA PHE A 73 8.28 -15.70 -0.97
C PHE A 73 7.99 -16.64 0.21
N ALA A 74 7.67 -16.12 1.39
CA ALA A 74 7.57 -16.93 2.59
C ALA A 74 6.63 -18.14 2.46
N PHE A 75 5.55 -18.02 1.68
CA PHE A 75 4.53 -19.08 1.48
C PHE A 75 4.34 -19.48 0.02
N GLU A 76 5.19 -19.01 -0.90
CA GLU A 76 5.04 -19.35 -2.31
C GLU A 76 5.32 -20.85 -2.56
N GLY A 77 4.59 -21.43 -3.52
CA GLY A 77 4.65 -22.85 -3.81
C GLY A 77 3.87 -23.72 -2.80
N THR A 78 3.11 -23.11 -1.88
CA THR A 78 2.23 -23.85 -0.96
C THR A 78 0.79 -23.88 -1.47
N PRO A 79 0.04 -24.98 -1.29
CA PRO A 79 -1.40 -25.01 -1.57
C PRO A 79 -2.18 -23.98 -0.74
N TRP A 80 -1.75 -23.71 0.49
CA TRP A 80 -2.37 -22.65 1.32
C TRP A 80 -2.34 -21.29 0.63
N TYR A 81 -1.21 -20.88 0.04
CA TYR A 81 -1.10 -19.62 -0.69
C TYR A 81 -1.85 -19.68 -2.03
N ASN A 82 -1.72 -20.78 -2.76
CA ASN A 82 -2.37 -20.94 -4.07
C ASN A 82 -3.91 -20.89 -3.98
N ASN A 83 -4.48 -21.29 -2.85
CA ASN A 83 -5.92 -21.25 -2.57
C ASN A 83 -6.41 -19.87 -2.11
N GLN A 84 -5.52 -18.88 -1.89
CA GLN A 84 -5.97 -17.51 -1.61
C GLN A 84 -6.67 -16.93 -2.85
N PRO A 85 -7.67 -16.05 -2.68
CA PRO A 85 -8.31 -15.37 -3.80
C PRO A 85 -7.32 -14.50 -4.57
N ASP A 86 -7.61 -14.27 -5.85
CA ASP A 86 -6.85 -13.32 -6.65
C ASP A 86 -7.05 -11.89 -6.14
N GLY A 87 -6.06 -11.04 -6.38
CA GLY A 87 -5.97 -9.69 -5.84
C GLY A 87 -4.91 -9.57 -4.74
N VAL A 88 -5.06 -8.60 -3.85
CA VAL A 88 -4.12 -8.41 -2.74
C VAL A 88 -4.40 -9.43 -1.64
N VAL A 89 -3.49 -10.35 -1.44
CA VAL A 89 -3.51 -11.30 -0.32
C VAL A 89 -3.07 -10.57 0.95
N TYR A 90 -3.92 -10.59 1.97
CA TYR A 90 -3.61 -10.01 3.28
C TYR A 90 -3.33 -11.10 4.32
N ILE A 91 -2.31 -10.87 5.14
CA ILE A 91 -1.97 -11.71 6.29
C ILE A 91 -1.99 -10.82 7.54
N GLY A 92 -2.99 -11.01 8.39
CA GLY A 92 -3.21 -10.10 9.52
C GLY A 92 -3.39 -8.65 9.04
N LYS A 93 -2.50 -7.76 9.50
CA LYS A 93 -2.47 -6.33 9.11
C LYS A 93 -1.41 -6.03 8.04
N MET A 94 -1.03 -7.01 7.25
CA MET A 94 0.00 -6.83 6.21
C MET A 94 -0.60 -7.10 4.83
N ALA A 95 -0.31 -6.24 3.84
CA ALA A 95 -0.51 -6.53 2.44
C ALA A 95 0.66 -7.41 1.99
N TYR A 96 0.41 -8.73 1.89
CA TYR A 96 1.46 -9.71 1.67
C TYR A 96 1.93 -9.75 0.22
N LYS A 97 1.01 -10.01 -0.69
CA LYS A 97 1.34 -10.10 -2.12
C LYS A 97 0.10 -9.96 -3.01
N PHE A 98 0.25 -9.36 -4.18
CA PHE A 98 -0.74 -9.44 -5.25
C PHE A 98 -0.65 -10.80 -5.94
N LYS A 99 -1.79 -11.47 -6.13
CA LYS A 99 -1.92 -12.77 -6.75
C LYS A 99 -2.86 -12.70 -7.96
N GLY A 100 -2.59 -13.52 -8.96
CA GLY A 100 -3.38 -13.57 -10.19
C GLY A 100 -2.92 -12.56 -11.25
N GLU A 101 -3.69 -12.46 -12.33
CA GLU A 101 -3.42 -11.53 -13.42
C GLU A 101 -3.97 -10.14 -13.09
N MET A 102 -3.20 -9.11 -13.43
CA MET A 102 -3.60 -7.72 -13.22
C MET A 102 -4.09 -7.14 -14.54
N ALA A 103 -5.35 -6.70 -14.58
CA ALA A 103 -5.91 -6.03 -15.74
C ALA A 103 -5.16 -4.72 -16.05
N SER A 104 -5.09 -4.35 -17.33
CA SER A 104 -4.48 -3.08 -17.74
C SER A 104 -5.20 -1.89 -17.10
N GLY A 105 -4.44 -0.93 -16.58
CA GLY A 105 -4.99 0.26 -15.94
C GLY A 105 -5.50 0.03 -14.51
N THR A 106 -5.08 -1.05 -13.85
CA THR A 106 -5.53 -1.36 -12.49
C THR A 106 -5.08 -0.28 -11.49
N ALA A 107 -6.04 0.15 -10.68
CA ALA A 107 -5.81 0.94 -9.47
C ALA A 107 -6.02 0.04 -8.24
N ILE A 108 -5.11 0.10 -7.28
CA ILE A 108 -5.18 -0.68 -6.03
C ILE A 108 -5.40 0.25 -4.85
N ASN A 109 -6.44 -0.05 -4.07
CA ASN A 109 -6.64 0.57 -2.76
C ASN A 109 -6.21 -0.41 -1.68
N ILE A 110 -5.10 -0.14 -1.00
CA ILE A 110 -4.65 -0.94 0.14
C ILE A 110 -5.68 -0.80 1.26
N LYS A 111 -6.09 -1.94 1.83
CA LYS A 111 -7.13 -2.01 2.88
C LYS A 111 -6.76 -1.15 4.08
N GLU A 112 -7.72 -0.38 4.59
CA GLU A 112 -7.59 0.37 5.85
C GLU A 112 -7.21 -0.54 7.03
N GLY A 113 -6.35 -0.04 7.92
CA GLY A 113 -5.78 -0.82 9.02
C GLY A 113 -4.58 -1.68 8.65
N THR A 114 -4.16 -1.67 7.36
CA THR A 114 -2.88 -2.26 6.95
C THR A 114 -1.73 -1.47 7.57
N VAL A 115 -0.81 -2.15 8.24
CA VAL A 115 0.34 -1.53 8.92
C VAL A 115 1.61 -1.61 8.08
N SER A 116 1.76 -2.66 7.27
CA SER A 116 2.94 -2.90 6.45
C SER A 116 2.55 -3.43 5.06
N ILE A 117 3.29 -3.00 4.04
CA ILE A 117 3.29 -3.62 2.72
C ILE A 117 4.54 -4.47 2.63
N CYS A 118 4.36 -5.79 2.46
CA CYS A 118 5.45 -6.75 2.52
C CYS A 118 6.43 -6.60 1.35
N PRO A 119 7.65 -7.13 1.49
CA PRO A 119 8.61 -7.19 0.39
C PRO A 119 8.03 -7.85 -0.85
N SER A 120 8.32 -7.27 -2.03
CA SER A 120 7.86 -7.75 -3.34
C SER A 120 6.33 -7.91 -3.47
N ALA A 121 5.53 -7.21 -2.66
CA ALA A 121 4.07 -7.37 -2.66
C ALA A 121 3.43 -7.10 -4.03
N PHE A 122 3.96 -6.16 -4.80
CA PHE A 122 3.50 -5.78 -6.14
C PHE A 122 4.62 -5.83 -7.18
N GLU A 123 5.70 -6.57 -6.91
CA GLU A 123 6.82 -6.68 -7.84
C GLU A 123 6.35 -7.16 -9.22
N GLY A 124 6.75 -6.44 -10.28
CA GLY A 124 6.41 -6.77 -11.66
C GLY A 124 4.96 -6.50 -12.05
N CYS A 125 4.16 -5.84 -11.23
CA CYS A 125 2.80 -5.44 -11.57
C CYS A 125 2.81 -4.29 -12.59
N THR A 126 3.15 -4.60 -13.85
CA THR A 126 3.32 -3.60 -14.92
C THR A 126 2.03 -2.88 -15.29
N ALA A 127 0.87 -3.50 -15.02
CA ALA A 127 -0.45 -2.93 -15.28
C ALA A 127 -0.98 -2.04 -14.14
N LEU A 128 -0.27 -1.96 -13.01
CA LEU A 128 -0.61 -1.09 -11.88
C LEU A 128 -0.37 0.38 -12.27
N THR A 129 -1.43 1.19 -12.31
CA THR A 129 -1.35 2.61 -12.68
C THR A 129 -1.39 3.54 -11.48
N SER A 130 -2.06 3.13 -10.42
CA SER A 130 -2.12 3.89 -9.16
C SER A 130 -2.23 2.97 -7.94
N VAL A 131 -1.75 3.44 -6.80
CA VAL A 131 -1.90 2.76 -5.52
C VAL A 131 -2.25 3.78 -4.44
N THR A 132 -3.34 3.51 -3.72
CA THR A 132 -3.69 4.27 -2.51
C THR A 132 -3.17 3.54 -1.29
N ILE A 133 -2.28 4.20 -0.55
CA ILE A 133 -1.66 3.67 0.67
C ILE A 133 -2.31 4.37 1.87
N PRO A 134 -2.98 3.66 2.79
CA PRO A 134 -3.67 4.29 3.90
C PRO A 134 -2.71 4.80 4.98
N ASN A 135 -3.18 5.78 5.77
CA ASN A 135 -2.41 6.39 6.87
C ASN A 135 -2.08 5.42 8.02
N SER A 136 -2.53 4.19 7.98
CA SER A 136 -2.15 3.14 8.92
C SER A 136 -0.81 2.46 8.56
N VAL A 137 -0.34 2.61 7.30
CA VAL A 137 0.91 1.99 6.84
C VAL A 137 2.10 2.75 7.38
N THR A 138 3.00 2.04 8.06
CA THR A 138 4.24 2.58 8.64
C THR A 138 5.49 2.18 7.87
N THR A 139 5.41 1.07 7.12
CA THR A 139 6.56 0.54 6.38
C THR A 139 6.16 0.03 4.99
N ILE A 140 7.00 0.31 4.01
CA ILE A 140 6.96 -0.24 2.65
C ILE A 140 8.20 -1.13 2.50
N GLY A 141 8.01 -2.41 2.20
CA GLY A 141 9.09 -3.40 2.09
C GLY A 141 10.04 -3.15 0.91
N TYR A 142 11.13 -3.88 0.86
CA TYR A 142 12.04 -3.86 -0.28
C TYR A 142 11.37 -4.49 -1.53
N ASP A 143 11.77 -4.05 -2.72
CA ASP A 143 11.20 -4.50 -4.00
C ASP A 143 9.66 -4.37 -4.12
N THR A 144 8.98 -3.68 -3.21
CA THR A 144 7.50 -3.72 -3.11
C THR A 144 6.81 -3.39 -4.43
N PHE A 145 7.22 -2.33 -5.11
CA PHE A 145 6.68 -1.90 -6.41
C PHE A 145 7.72 -2.01 -7.54
N ARG A 146 8.75 -2.81 -7.33
CA ARG A 146 9.80 -2.98 -8.35
C ARG A 146 9.20 -3.41 -9.67
N GLY A 147 9.56 -2.69 -10.76
CA GLY A 147 9.08 -3.01 -12.10
C GLY A 147 7.61 -2.66 -12.36
N CYS A 148 6.95 -1.88 -11.50
CA CYS A 148 5.60 -1.35 -11.76
C CYS A 148 5.68 -0.23 -12.81
N THR A 149 5.90 -0.60 -14.07
CA THR A 149 6.15 0.36 -15.17
C THR A 149 4.96 1.25 -15.49
N GLY A 150 3.74 0.81 -15.16
CA GLY A 150 2.52 1.60 -15.35
C GLY A 150 2.26 2.66 -14.28
N LEU A 151 2.96 2.59 -13.14
CA LEU A 151 2.75 3.51 -12.02
C LEU A 151 3.26 4.91 -12.38
N THR A 152 2.37 5.91 -12.41
CA THR A 152 2.70 7.28 -12.85
C THR A 152 2.98 8.24 -11.70
N SER A 153 2.37 8.00 -10.56
CA SER A 153 2.59 8.76 -9.33
C SER A 153 2.42 7.88 -8.10
N VAL A 154 3.00 8.28 -6.99
CA VAL A 154 2.79 7.63 -5.70
C VAL A 154 2.70 8.68 -4.59
N THR A 155 1.72 8.48 -3.69
CA THR A 155 1.60 9.26 -2.46
C THR A 155 2.05 8.39 -1.29
N ILE A 156 3.08 8.85 -0.58
CA ILE A 156 3.64 8.22 0.62
C ILE A 156 2.99 8.90 1.83
N PRO A 157 2.15 8.20 2.61
CA PRO A 157 1.45 8.78 3.74
C PRO A 157 2.40 9.30 4.83
N LYS A 158 1.90 10.22 5.65
CA LYS A 158 2.67 10.79 6.77
C LYS A 158 3.10 9.77 7.83
N SER A 159 2.43 8.62 7.88
CA SER A 159 2.73 7.52 8.79
C SER A 159 3.92 6.67 8.38
N VAL A 160 4.31 6.69 7.10
CA VAL A 160 5.42 5.88 6.60
C VAL A 160 6.74 6.44 7.12
N THR A 161 7.48 5.61 7.84
CA THR A 161 8.79 5.96 8.44
C THR A 161 9.96 5.32 7.72
N SER A 162 9.72 4.25 6.95
CA SER A 162 10.76 3.61 6.15
C SER A 162 10.23 2.99 4.86
N ILE A 163 11.06 3.04 3.81
CA ILE A 163 10.82 2.44 2.50
C ILE A 163 12.05 1.60 2.17
N GLY A 164 11.84 0.34 1.87
CA GLY A 164 12.92 -0.61 1.60
C GLY A 164 13.71 -0.31 0.34
N GLY A 165 14.86 -0.97 0.22
CA GLY A 165 15.69 -0.91 -0.98
C GLY A 165 14.91 -1.39 -2.21
N SER A 166 15.22 -0.81 -3.36
CA SER A 166 14.61 -1.12 -4.65
C SER A 166 13.07 -1.03 -4.70
N ALA A 167 12.41 -0.44 -3.69
CA ALA A 167 10.95 -0.45 -3.57
C ALA A 167 10.24 0.13 -4.80
N PHE A 168 10.84 1.11 -5.48
CA PHE A 168 10.34 1.71 -6.72
C PHE A 168 11.32 1.58 -7.89
N SER A 169 12.26 0.64 -7.79
CA SER A 169 13.21 0.35 -8.86
C SER A 169 12.47 -0.14 -10.10
N GLY A 170 12.81 0.40 -11.27
CA GLY A 170 12.17 0.02 -12.54
C GLY A 170 10.74 0.54 -12.73
N CYS A 171 10.24 1.44 -11.90
CA CYS A 171 8.99 2.17 -12.11
C CYS A 171 9.19 3.26 -13.18
N THR A 172 9.41 2.87 -14.43
CA THR A 172 9.78 3.79 -15.52
C THR A 172 8.68 4.78 -15.90
N GLY A 173 7.44 4.49 -15.54
CA GLY A 173 6.29 5.40 -15.71
C GLY A 173 6.22 6.52 -14.67
N LEU A 174 6.93 6.38 -13.53
CA LEU A 174 6.80 7.28 -12.39
C LEU A 174 7.33 8.68 -12.73
N LYS A 175 6.51 9.69 -12.52
CA LYS A 175 6.79 11.12 -12.80
C LYS A 175 6.77 11.96 -11.53
N LYS A 176 5.92 11.60 -10.56
CA LYS A 176 5.71 12.38 -9.35
C LYS A 176 5.67 11.51 -8.11
N ILE A 177 6.31 11.97 -7.06
CA ILE A 177 6.24 11.39 -5.72
C ILE A 177 5.76 12.48 -4.78
N TYR A 178 4.73 12.18 -4.01
CA TYR A 178 4.26 13.02 -2.93
C TYR A 178 4.60 12.36 -1.61
N SER A 179 5.49 12.94 -0.83
CA SER A 179 5.80 12.46 0.53
C SER A 179 5.12 13.35 1.55
N LEU A 180 4.06 12.85 2.18
CA LEU A 180 3.26 13.64 3.13
C LEU A 180 3.88 13.71 4.53
N ASN A 181 4.98 13.01 4.78
CA ASN A 181 5.64 13.02 6.09
C ASN A 181 6.50 14.28 6.24
N PRO A 182 6.31 15.11 7.30
CA PRO A 182 7.16 16.27 7.57
C PRO A 182 8.60 15.90 7.99
N VAL A 183 8.83 14.61 8.27
CA VAL A 183 10.15 14.02 8.53
C VAL A 183 10.45 13.03 7.42
N PRO A 184 11.53 13.21 6.64
CA PRO A 184 11.85 12.30 5.54
C PRO A 184 11.93 10.85 6.02
N PRO A 185 11.16 9.91 5.43
CA PRO A 185 11.31 8.49 5.73
C PRO A 185 12.73 7.98 5.48
N VAL A 186 13.13 6.93 6.19
CA VAL A 186 14.38 6.24 5.88
C VAL A 186 14.24 5.54 4.53
N ILE A 187 15.16 5.83 3.61
CA ILE A 187 15.28 5.17 2.30
C ILE A 187 16.72 4.69 2.07
N TYR A 188 16.90 3.89 1.02
CA TYR A 188 18.19 3.33 0.62
C TYR A 188 18.62 3.93 -0.72
N TRP A 189 19.87 3.74 -1.09
CA TRP A 189 20.46 4.29 -2.32
C TRP A 189 19.76 3.81 -3.59
N ASP A 190 19.10 2.68 -3.54
CA ASP A 190 18.40 2.01 -4.65
C ASP A 190 16.86 2.03 -4.52
N THR A 191 16.31 2.70 -3.50
CA THR A 191 14.85 2.77 -3.30
C THR A 191 14.15 3.33 -4.55
N PHE A 192 14.73 4.37 -5.16
CA PHE A 192 14.31 4.93 -6.44
C PHE A 192 15.47 4.83 -7.43
N VAL A 193 15.22 4.30 -8.65
CA VAL A 193 16.30 4.13 -9.66
C VAL A 193 16.62 5.43 -10.38
N ALA A 194 15.63 6.30 -10.54
CA ALA A 194 15.78 7.57 -11.22
C ALA A 194 15.36 8.70 -10.27
N TYR A 195 16.32 9.53 -9.91
CA TYR A 195 16.09 10.74 -9.10
C TYR A 195 15.68 11.95 -9.97
N ASP A 196 15.33 11.73 -11.24
CA ASP A 196 14.77 12.72 -12.16
C ASP A 196 13.23 12.87 -12.08
N VAL A 197 12.62 12.12 -11.17
CA VAL A 197 11.20 12.21 -10.80
C VAL A 197 10.99 13.42 -9.89
N ASP A 198 9.90 14.16 -10.07
CA ASP A 198 9.56 15.30 -9.22
C ASP A 198 9.08 14.83 -7.84
N LEU A 199 9.73 15.32 -6.79
CA LEU A 199 9.36 15.09 -5.40
C LEU A 199 8.64 16.30 -4.82
N PHE A 200 7.46 16.07 -4.25
CA PHE A 200 6.70 17.08 -3.54
C PHE A 200 6.57 16.70 -2.06
N VAL A 201 6.80 17.67 -1.17
CA VAL A 201 6.84 17.48 0.29
C VAL A 201 5.99 18.55 0.98
N PRO A 202 5.59 18.36 2.26
CA PRO A 202 4.78 19.33 2.97
C PRO A 202 5.46 20.71 3.03
N LYS A 203 4.66 21.74 3.08
CA LYS A 203 5.12 23.13 3.16
C LYS A 203 6.13 23.33 4.30
N GLY A 204 7.23 24.02 4.00
CA GLY A 204 8.34 24.26 4.93
C GLY A 204 9.25 23.04 5.17
N CYS A 205 9.01 21.89 4.50
CA CYS A 205 9.82 20.67 4.69
C CYS A 205 10.92 20.48 3.63
N VAL A 206 10.94 21.27 2.55
CA VAL A 206 11.97 21.18 1.49
C VAL A 206 13.40 21.19 2.04
N PRO A 207 13.79 22.04 3.01
CA PRO A 207 15.15 22.02 3.55
C PRO A 207 15.52 20.68 4.19
N LYS A 208 14.60 20.08 4.96
CA LYS A 208 14.82 18.78 5.62
C LYS A 208 15.06 17.66 4.60
N TYR A 209 14.29 17.64 3.50
CA TYR A 209 14.45 16.65 2.44
C TYR A 209 15.75 16.86 1.64
N LYS A 210 16.16 18.10 1.42
CA LYS A 210 17.46 18.44 0.79
C LYS A 210 18.67 18.07 1.65
N GLU A 211 18.52 17.88 2.95
CA GLU A 211 19.58 17.42 3.86
C GLU A 211 19.51 15.91 4.10
N ALA A 212 18.36 15.28 3.88
CA ALA A 212 18.16 13.87 4.17
C ALA A 212 18.89 12.97 3.16
N LYS A 213 19.55 11.92 3.69
CA LYS A 213 20.32 10.97 2.90
C LYS A 213 19.44 10.35 1.81
N TYR A 214 19.95 10.32 0.58
CA TYR A 214 19.31 9.86 -0.67
C TYR A 214 18.11 10.70 -1.13
N TRP A 215 17.31 11.32 -0.25
CA TRP A 215 16.28 12.28 -0.64
C TRP A 215 16.86 13.53 -1.31
N LYS A 216 18.03 14.00 -0.85
CA LYS A 216 18.76 15.13 -1.44
C LYS A 216 19.17 14.93 -2.91
N ASP A 217 19.16 13.68 -3.38
CA ASP A 217 19.61 13.32 -4.72
C ASP A 217 18.50 13.52 -5.78
N PHE A 218 17.26 13.81 -5.36
CA PHE A 218 16.18 14.20 -6.26
C PHE A 218 16.49 15.52 -6.95
N ARG A 219 16.38 15.53 -8.30
CA ARG A 219 16.65 16.72 -9.11
C ARG A 219 15.73 17.89 -8.77
N PHE A 220 14.48 17.61 -8.46
CA PHE A 220 13.48 18.59 -8.07
C PHE A 220 12.84 18.17 -6.75
N ILE A 221 12.83 19.10 -5.79
CA ILE A 221 12.08 18.96 -4.52
C ILE A 221 11.27 20.26 -4.35
N GLY A 222 9.97 20.14 -4.50
CA GLY A 222 9.01 21.23 -4.34
C GLY A 222 8.11 21.04 -3.13
N GLU A 223 7.37 22.08 -2.81
CA GLU A 223 6.31 21.99 -1.79
C GLU A 223 5.01 21.51 -2.44
N ILE A 224 4.22 20.78 -1.66
CA ILE A 224 2.83 20.49 -2.02
C ILE A 224 2.10 21.81 -1.93
N GLU A 225 1.62 22.33 -3.06
CA GLU A 225 0.83 23.55 -3.09
C GLU A 225 -0.54 23.29 -2.44
N GLU A 226 -0.86 24.10 -1.44
CA GLU A 226 -2.20 24.10 -0.82
C GLU A 226 -3.20 24.83 -1.75
N GLU A 227 -3.53 24.24 -2.90
CA GLU A 227 -4.80 24.58 -3.54
C GLU A 227 -5.84 23.58 -3.00
N GLY A 228 -6.49 23.96 -1.88
CA GLY A 228 -7.60 23.18 -1.27
C GLY A 228 -7.17 21.86 -0.66
N GLY A 229 -6.77 21.83 0.60
CA GLY A 229 -6.65 20.63 1.48
C GLY A 229 -5.85 19.42 0.97
N ILE A 230 -5.15 18.77 1.89
CA ILE A 230 -4.31 17.54 1.67
C ILE A 230 -5.11 16.39 0.99
N ASP A 231 -6.42 16.46 0.93
CA ASP A 231 -7.29 15.46 0.31
C ASP A 231 -7.24 15.48 -1.23
N ASP A 232 -6.76 16.57 -1.88
CA ASP A 232 -6.60 16.64 -3.34
C ASP A 232 -5.42 15.83 -3.89
N VAL A 233 -4.49 15.39 -3.01
CA VAL A 233 -3.31 14.62 -3.42
C VAL A 233 -3.62 13.11 -3.46
N ILE A 234 -4.71 12.65 -2.88
CA ILE A 234 -5.13 11.24 -2.85
C ILE A 234 -5.82 10.80 -4.15
N GLY A 235 -5.96 11.68 -5.10
CA GLY A 235 -6.49 11.37 -6.41
C GLY A 235 -5.99 12.37 -7.44
N ALA A 236 -4.81 12.16 -7.98
CA ALA A 236 -4.28 12.98 -9.08
C ALA A 236 -5.17 12.96 -10.36
N ASP A 237 -6.33 12.28 -10.29
CA ASP A 237 -7.45 12.31 -11.22
C ASP A 237 -8.78 12.63 -10.53
N SER A 238 -8.77 13.27 -9.33
CA SER A 238 -10.03 13.71 -8.73
C SER A 238 -10.69 14.73 -9.64
N LYS A 239 -11.70 14.25 -10.37
CA LYS A 239 -12.51 15.03 -11.28
C LYS A 239 -13.57 15.86 -10.52
N ILE A 240 -13.48 15.93 -9.18
CA ILE A 240 -14.34 16.71 -8.30
C ILE A 240 -13.61 17.99 -7.88
N LYS A 241 -14.26 19.15 -8.03
CA LYS A 241 -13.76 20.45 -7.56
C LYS A 241 -14.84 21.15 -6.75
N TYR A 242 -14.44 21.92 -5.75
CA TYR A 242 -15.28 22.85 -5.00
C TYR A 242 -14.70 24.25 -5.11
N ASP A 243 -15.49 25.20 -5.57
CA ASP A 243 -15.06 26.58 -5.84
C ASP A 243 -15.64 27.60 -4.84
N GLY A 244 -16.08 27.13 -3.66
CA GLY A 244 -16.69 27.98 -2.62
C GLY A 244 -18.22 28.08 -2.72
N GLY A 245 -18.85 27.60 -3.77
CA GLY A 245 -20.30 27.63 -3.96
C GLY A 245 -20.84 26.40 -4.68
N THR A 246 -20.06 25.81 -5.57
CA THR A 246 -20.49 24.72 -6.43
C THR A 246 -19.48 23.59 -6.41
N ILE A 247 -19.97 22.36 -6.30
CA ILE A 247 -19.21 21.15 -6.55
C ILE A 247 -19.32 20.86 -8.04
N THR A 248 -18.19 20.68 -8.74
CA THR A 248 -18.15 20.30 -10.16
C THR A 248 -17.42 18.98 -10.34
N ILE A 249 -17.88 18.17 -11.30
CA ILE A 249 -17.31 16.83 -11.59
C ILE A 249 -17.14 16.73 -13.10
N SER A 250 -16.02 16.19 -13.55
CA SER A 250 -15.71 16.11 -14.98
C SER A 250 -16.46 15.00 -15.74
N VAL A 251 -17.14 14.10 -15.05
CA VAL A 251 -17.93 13.00 -15.63
C VAL A 251 -19.29 12.95 -14.96
N PRO A 252 -20.42 12.83 -15.70
CA PRO A 252 -21.73 12.69 -15.09
C PRO A 252 -21.76 11.57 -14.03
N SER A 253 -22.20 11.91 -12.83
CA SER A 253 -22.15 11.03 -11.66
C SER A 253 -23.37 11.23 -10.77
N GLU A 254 -23.70 10.22 -9.96
CA GLU A 254 -24.55 10.41 -8.78
C GLU A 254 -23.71 11.10 -7.70
N ILE A 255 -24.11 12.28 -7.27
CA ILE A 255 -23.40 13.10 -6.28
C ILE A 255 -24.16 13.04 -4.97
N ALA A 256 -23.47 12.67 -3.89
CA ALA A 256 -24.01 12.69 -2.53
C ALA A 256 -23.08 13.45 -1.61
N VAL A 257 -23.61 14.40 -0.84
CA VAL A 257 -22.88 15.21 0.14
C VAL A 257 -23.29 14.78 1.54
N TYR A 258 -22.33 14.54 2.38
CA TYR A 258 -22.51 14.13 3.77
C TYR A 258 -21.88 15.16 4.71
N SER A 259 -22.51 15.44 5.83
CA SER A 259 -21.89 16.15 6.94
C SER A 259 -20.81 15.27 7.59
N ILE A 260 -19.92 15.88 8.38
CA ILE A 260 -18.78 15.17 9.00
C ILE A 260 -19.20 14.03 9.95
N ASP A 261 -20.43 14.08 10.48
CA ASP A 261 -21.05 13.02 11.28
C ASP A 261 -21.73 11.92 10.44
N GLY A 262 -21.57 11.96 9.10
CA GLY A 262 -22.05 10.94 8.18
C GLY A 262 -23.49 11.08 7.70
N LYS A 263 -24.18 12.18 8.05
CA LYS A 263 -25.56 12.41 7.62
C LYS A 263 -25.58 12.92 6.16
N LEU A 264 -26.40 12.31 5.30
CA LEU A 264 -26.66 12.80 3.94
C LEU A 264 -27.38 14.16 3.99
N VAL A 265 -26.83 15.17 3.34
CA VAL A 265 -27.33 16.55 3.38
C VAL A 265 -27.72 17.11 2.00
N ALA A 266 -27.16 16.58 0.92
CA ALA A 266 -27.51 16.96 -0.44
C ALA A 266 -27.21 15.83 -1.43
N THR A 267 -27.95 15.80 -2.56
CA THR A 267 -27.71 14.89 -3.68
C THR A 267 -28.00 15.60 -5.01
N ALA A 268 -27.28 15.20 -6.04
CA ALA A 268 -27.56 15.59 -7.43
C ALA A 268 -27.15 14.47 -8.40
N ASN A 269 -27.67 14.53 -9.62
CA ASN A 269 -27.22 13.70 -10.73
C ASN A 269 -26.68 14.61 -11.82
N GLY A 270 -25.48 14.36 -12.33
CA GLY A 270 -24.87 15.15 -13.38
C GLY A 270 -23.43 15.52 -13.10
N VAL A 271 -23.03 16.72 -13.53
CA VAL A 271 -21.66 17.22 -13.42
C VAL A 271 -21.48 18.33 -12.39
N SER A 272 -22.54 18.73 -11.69
CA SER A 272 -22.46 19.78 -10.67
C SER A 272 -23.53 19.65 -9.59
N LEU A 273 -23.23 20.19 -8.41
CA LEU A 273 -24.16 20.35 -7.28
C LEU A 273 -23.91 21.73 -6.63
N ASP A 274 -24.97 22.53 -6.51
CA ASP A 274 -24.92 23.77 -5.77
C ASP A 274 -24.96 23.52 -4.26
N THR A 275 -24.08 24.20 -3.53
CA THR A 275 -23.94 24.07 -2.08
C THR A 275 -24.48 25.25 -1.31
N GLU A 276 -25.14 26.25 -1.96
CA GLU A 276 -25.64 27.45 -1.30
C GLU A 276 -26.57 27.14 -0.13
N SER A 277 -27.37 26.08 -0.23
CA SER A 277 -28.30 25.66 0.81
C SER A 277 -27.61 24.98 2.02
N LEU A 278 -26.33 24.59 1.93
CA LEU A 278 -25.61 24.01 3.05
C LEU A 278 -25.22 25.08 4.07
N THR A 279 -25.26 24.75 5.34
CA THR A 279 -24.75 25.61 6.43
C THR A 279 -23.22 25.63 6.44
N HIS A 280 -22.60 26.60 7.12
CA HIS A 280 -21.14 26.58 7.32
C HIS A 280 -20.72 25.32 8.07
N GLY A 281 -19.76 24.58 7.52
CA GLY A 281 -19.32 23.33 8.10
C GLY A 281 -18.43 22.53 7.16
N THR A 282 -17.91 21.42 7.65
CA THR A 282 -17.10 20.49 6.86
C THR A 282 -17.97 19.34 6.33
N TYR A 283 -17.79 19.03 5.06
CA TYR A 283 -18.59 18.06 4.32
C TYR A 283 -17.70 17.09 3.55
N VAL A 284 -18.23 15.92 3.23
CA VAL A 284 -17.66 14.94 2.32
C VAL A 284 -18.60 14.74 1.15
N VAL A 285 -18.14 14.98 -0.07
CA VAL A 285 -18.87 14.63 -1.28
C VAL A 285 -18.39 13.25 -1.78
N LYS A 286 -19.34 12.42 -2.20
CA LYS A 286 -19.11 11.16 -2.90
C LYS A 286 -19.79 11.25 -4.26
N ALA A 287 -19.05 10.96 -5.31
CA ALA A 287 -19.57 10.87 -6.68
C ALA A 287 -19.34 9.46 -7.24
N VAL A 288 -20.37 8.90 -7.88
CA VAL A 288 -20.34 7.57 -8.49
C VAL A 288 -20.73 7.73 -9.95
N ASP A 289 -19.82 7.39 -10.88
CA ASP A 289 -20.12 7.45 -12.32
C ASP A 289 -20.92 6.23 -12.81
N ALA A 290 -21.35 6.27 -14.07
CA ALA A 290 -22.14 5.18 -14.68
C ALA A 290 -21.40 3.83 -14.75
N HIS A 291 -20.09 3.81 -14.55
CA HIS A 291 -19.26 2.61 -14.51
C HIS A 291 -19.00 2.10 -13.09
N GLY A 292 -19.58 2.78 -12.07
CA GLY A 292 -19.40 2.45 -10.66
C GLY A 292 -18.10 2.97 -10.06
N ASN A 293 -17.32 3.82 -10.76
CA ASN A 293 -16.14 4.44 -10.19
C ASN A 293 -16.56 5.47 -9.15
N VAL A 294 -15.96 5.40 -7.97
CA VAL A 294 -16.26 6.26 -6.83
C VAL A 294 -15.16 7.30 -6.66
N GLN A 295 -15.55 8.56 -6.56
CA GLN A 295 -14.69 9.69 -6.23
C GLN A 295 -15.18 10.35 -4.96
N THR A 296 -14.28 10.89 -4.14
CA THR A 296 -14.63 11.60 -2.92
C THR A 296 -13.81 12.89 -2.79
N LEU A 297 -14.44 13.94 -2.26
CA LEU A 297 -13.78 15.20 -1.90
C LEU A 297 -14.30 15.64 -0.54
N LYS A 298 -13.43 16.11 0.34
CA LYS A 298 -13.80 16.79 1.58
C LYS A 298 -13.63 18.29 1.36
N PHE A 299 -14.64 19.08 1.71
CA PHE A 299 -14.60 20.53 1.59
C PHE A 299 -15.17 21.21 2.83
N THR A 300 -14.85 22.47 3.01
CA THR A 300 -15.42 23.32 4.07
C THR A 300 -16.15 24.50 3.41
N LYS A 301 -17.40 24.66 3.78
CA LYS A 301 -18.22 25.82 3.39
C LYS A 301 -18.17 26.89 4.46
#